data_ddc16dac7047e2cdbbbc31ed43598e16
#
_entry.id   ddc16dac7047e2cdbbbc31ed43598e16
#
_cell.length_a   1.000
_cell.length_b   1.000
_cell.length_c   1.000
_cell.angle_alpha   90.00
_cell.angle_beta   90.00
_cell.angle_gamma   90.00
#
_symmetry.space_group_name_H-M   'P 1'
#
loop_
_entity.id
_entity.type
_entity.pdbx_description
1 polymer ?
#
loop_
_entity_poly.entity_id
_entity_poly.type
_entity_poly.pdbx_seq_one_letter_code
_entity_poly.pdbx_strand_id
1 'polypeptide(L)'
;MNTGTDSRSRRYKDAELQRASHRNWILFVLALIAGSVYISWLVVNIDWSHPWIGSLFLGAELICAVSVFLWGTMLATKRLHPEEGFPWEGDPPLVDVFLAVCREPVQVVRPTLQALSEIDYPHYRVTILDDGRAPEVEAMAREFGFAYSARERRHFAKSGNLNHGLAITSAPFVLTLDADQVPHPEIISRLIGFFQVPTIGLVSSRQVFDLPEGDPWGNADSVFYDAMQPGKNDANAAISCGSGVMYRRQALESVGGFPTWSLVEDLYVSLLMEQRGWRGVYYAFELTKGTAPTD
;
A
#
# COMPACT_ATOMS: atom_id res chain seq x y z
N MET A 1 -2.93 36.04 -10.36
CA MET A 1 -1.55 35.70 -10.76
C MET A 1 -0.72 35.56 -9.49
N ASN A 2 -0.52 34.33 -9.04
CA ASN A 2 0.27 34.06 -7.82
C ASN A 2 1.16 32.82 -8.06
N THR A 3 2.11 32.95 -9.02
CA THR A 3 3.03 31.88 -9.39
C THR A 3 4.33 31.87 -8.58
N GLY A 4 4.49 32.79 -7.65
CA GLY A 4 5.73 32.95 -6.87
C GLY A 4 5.81 32.17 -5.55
N THR A 5 4.69 31.81 -4.97
CA THR A 5 4.62 31.08 -3.69
C THR A 5 4.83 29.57 -3.87
N ASP A 6 4.40 29.01 -4.99
CA ASP A 6 4.46 27.59 -5.30
C ASP A 6 5.90 27.06 -5.52
N SER A 7 6.74 27.83 -6.25
CA SER A 7 8.12 27.41 -6.52
C SER A 7 9.03 27.45 -5.28
N ARG A 8 8.75 28.33 -4.29
CA ARG A 8 9.50 28.39 -3.04
C ARG A 8 9.13 27.27 -2.07
N SER A 9 7.84 26.92 -2.00
CA SER A 9 7.39 25.80 -1.16
C SER A 9 7.91 24.46 -1.66
N ARG A 10 7.92 24.25 -2.96
CA ARG A 10 8.53 23.04 -3.60
C ARG A 10 10.03 22.94 -3.32
N ARG A 11 10.79 24.04 -3.51
CA ARG A 11 12.25 24.03 -3.21
C ARG A 11 12.55 23.82 -1.72
N TYR A 12 11.68 24.27 -0.84
CA TYR A 12 11.86 24.08 0.61
C TYR A 12 11.60 22.62 1.02
N LYS A 13 10.52 22.02 0.50
CA LYS A 13 10.19 20.60 0.68
C LYS A 13 11.28 19.69 0.07
N ASP A 14 11.75 20.00 -1.14
CA ASP A 14 12.85 19.26 -1.80
C ASP A 14 14.16 19.36 -1.01
N ALA A 15 14.48 20.53 -0.43
CA ALA A 15 15.67 20.71 0.39
C ALA A 15 15.58 19.99 1.74
N GLU A 16 14.39 19.89 2.33
CA GLU A 16 14.14 19.16 3.57
C GLU A 16 14.19 17.64 3.37
N LEU A 17 13.64 17.15 2.26
CA LEU A 17 13.74 15.75 1.84
C LEU A 17 15.18 15.35 1.51
N GLN A 18 15.95 16.20 0.83
CA GLN A 18 17.38 15.98 0.59
C GLN A 18 18.19 15.95 1.89
N ARG A 19 17.91 16.82 2.86
CA ARG A 19 18.58 16.81 4.17
C ARG A 19 18.29 15.55 4.98
N ALA A 20 17.05 15.07 4.98
CA ALA A 20 16.67 13.81 5.62
C ALA A 20 17.39 12.62 4.97
N SER A 21 17.50 12.59 3.63
CA SER A 21 18.24 11.58 2.89
C SER A 21 19.73 11.55 3.25
N HIS A 22 20.42 12.70 3.33
CA HIS A 22 21.85 12.77 3.72
C HIS A 22 22.08 12.24 5.13
N ARG A 23 21.24 12.59 6.09
CA ARG A 23 21.33 12.07 7.45
C ARG A 23 21.17 10.54 7.48
N ASN A 24 20.22 10.02 6.74
CA ASN A 24 19.97 8.59 6.67
C ASN A 24 21.16 7.85 6.05
N TRP A 25 21.77 8.38 5.01
CA TRP A 25 23.00 7.84 4.42
C TRP A 25 24.17 7.83 5.40
N ILE A 26 24.39 8.90 6.17
CA ILE A 26 25.43 8.95 7.20
C ILE A 26 25.18 7.87 8.24
N LEU A 27 23.94 7.76 8.76
CA LEU A 27 23.60 6.73 9.75
C LEU A 27 23.77 5.32 9.20
N PHE A 28 23.40 5.10 7.94
CA PHE A 28 23.58 3.81 7.27
C PHE A 28 25.06 3.44 7.12
N VAL A 29 25.90 4.36 6.68
CA VAL A 29 27.36 4.14 6.58
C VAL A 29 27.98 3.85 7.95
N LEU A 30 27.59 4.59 8.99
CA LEU A 30 28.03 4.32 10.36
C LEU A 30 27.60 2.94 10.84
N ALA A 31 26.37 2.51 10.54
CA ALA A 31 25.88 1.16 10.85
C ALA A 31 26.67 0.07 10.11
N LEU A 32 27.02 0.30 8.84
CA LEU A 32 27.89 -0.64 8.08
C LEU A 32 29.29 -0.76 8.66
N ILE A 33 29.89 0.36 9.07
CA ILE A 33 31.21 0.36 9.72
C ILE A 33 31.14 -0.40 11.05
N ALA A 34 30.15 -0.09 11.90
CA ALA A 34 29.96 -0.76 13.18
C ALA A 34 29.69 -2.26 13.01
N GLY A 35 28.85 -2.65 12.05
CA GLY A 35 28.56 -4.04 11.72
C GLY A 35 29.81 -4.79 11.22
N SER A 36 30.61 -4.13 10.37
CA SER A 36 31.87 -4.71 9.87
C SER A 36 32.88 -4.94 11.00
N VAL A 37 33.01 -3.98 11.93
CA VAL A 37 33.85 -4.13 13.13
C VAL A 37 33.34 -5.29 14.01
N TYR A 38 32.02 -5.36 14.22
CA TYR A 38 31.39 -6.42 15.00
C TYR A 38 31.65 -7.81 14.40
N ILE A 39 31.41 -7.99 13.11
CA ILE A 39 31.63 -9.27 12.43
C ILE A 39 33.10 -9.65 12.47
N SER A 40 34.02 -8.70 12.27
CA SER A 40 35.47 -8.96 12.37
C SER A 40 35.86 -9.42 13.77
N TRP A 41 35.35 -8.74 14.80
CA TRP A 41 35.55 -9.13 16.19
C TRP A 41 34.98 -10.52 16.48
N LEU A 42 33.79 -10.81 15.98
CA LEU A 42 33.11 -12.10 16.15
C LEU A 42 33.94 -13.25 15.58
N VAL A 43 34.44 -13.13 14.35
CA VAL A 43 35.29 -14.16 13.70
C VAL A 43 36.51 -14.50 14.51
N VAL A 44 37.12 -13.49 15.19
CA VAL A 44 38.32 -13.70 16.02
C VAL A 44 37.98 -14.31 17.38
N ASN A 45 36.81 -13.99 17.95
CA ASN A 45 36.45 -14.37 19.31
C ASN A 45 35.49 -15.56 19.43
N ILE A 46 34.97 -16.07 18.32
CA ILE A 46 34.10 -17.23 18.32
C ILE A 46 34.92 -18.47 18.76
N ASP A 47 34.29 -19.35 19.54
CA ASP A 47 34.93 -20.62 19.94
C ASP A 47 34.90 -21.62 18.77
N TRP A 48 36.09 -21.84 18.18
CA TRP A 48 36.29 -22.77 17.10
C TRP A 48 36.57 -24.21 17.56
N SER A 49 36.55 -24.50 18.86
CA SER A 49 36.68 -25.87 19.36
C SER A 49 35.50 -26.75 18.90
N HIS A 50 34.36 -26.12 18.61
CA HIS A 50 33.18 -26.75 18.03
C HIS A 50 32.82 -26.08 16.69
N PRO A 51 33.52 -26.39 15.60
CA PRO A 51 33.46 -25.64 14.34
C PRO A 51 32.06 -25.59 13.71
N TRP A 52 31.23 -26.61 13.89
CA TRP A 52 29.86 -26.65 13.40
C TRP A 52 28.98 -25.61 14.08
N ILE A 53 29.11 -25.45 15.40
CA ILE A 53 28.33 -24.48 16.18
C ILE A 53 28.81 -23.06 15.84
N GLY A 54 30.12 -22.85 15.79
CA GLY A 54 30.72 -21.57 15.41
C GLY A 54 30.32 -21.13 13.99
N SER A 55 30.32 -22.07 13.04
CA SER A 55 29.90 -21.77 11.66
C SER A 55 28.41 -21.46 11.56
N LEU A 56 27.54 -22.18 12.29
CA LEU A 56 26.09 -21.94 12.30
C LEU A 56 25.79 -20.55 12.89
N PHE A 57 26.46 -20.21 14.01
CA PHE A 57 26.30 -18.92 14.65
C PHE A 57 26.76 -17.78 13.73
N LEU A 58 27.96 -17.89 13.14
CA LEU A 58 28.45 -16.91 12.18
C LEU A 58 27.52 -16.77 10.96
N GLY A 59 26.98 -17.87 10.47
CA GLY A 59 26.00 -17.86 9.37
C GLY A 59 24.74 -17.10 9.72
N ALA A 60 24.20 -17.26 10.93
CA ALA A 60 23.05 -16.50 11.42
C ALA A 60 23.34 -14.98 11.50
N GLU A 61 24.50 -14.60 12.04
CA GLU A 61 24.94 -13.20 12.12
C GLU A 61 25.13 -12.57 10.73
N LEU A 62 25.65 -13.31 9.77
CA LEU A 62 25.78 -12.83 8.38
C LEU A 62 24.41 -12.61 7.73
N ILE A 63 23.43 -13.47 7.99
CA ILE A 63 22.06 -13.28 7.53
C ILE A 63 21.46 -12.02 8.14
N CYS A 64 21.66 -11.78 9.44
CA CYS A 64 21.25 -10.54 10.11
C CYS A 64 21.93 -9.31 9.48
N ALA A 65 23.24 -9.38 9.21
CA ALA A 65 23.99 -8.29 8.59
C ALA A 65 23.46 -7.97 7.17
N VAL A 66 23.15 -8.99 6.37
CA VAL A 66 22.50 -8.82 5.05
C VAL A 66 21.13 -8.16 5.19
N SER A 67 20.33 -8.58 6.17
CA SER A 67 19.03 -7.98 6.44
C SER A 67 19.15 -6.51 6.80
N VAL A 68 20.07 -6.15 7.71
CA VAL A 68 20.36 -4.75 8.09
C VAL A 68 20.83 -3.95 6.89
N PHE A 69 21.67 -4.52 6.02
CA PHE A 69 22.11 -3.87 4.79
C PHE A 69 20.93 -3.56 3.85
N LEU A 70 20.05 -4.54 3.59
CA LEU A 70 18.89 -4.36 2.72
C LEU A 70 17.91 -3.31 3.28
N TRP A 71 17.62 -3.38 4.58
CA TRP A 71 16.76 -2.40 5.24
C TRP A 71 17.40 -1.00 5.25
N GLY A 72 18.69 -0.91 5.53
CA GLY A 72 19.43 0.34 5.54
C GLY A 72 19.44 1.02 4.16
N THR A 73 19.57 0.27 3.07
CA THR A 73 19.46 0.83 1.71
C THR A 73 18.07 1.41 1.46
N MET A 74 16.99 0.70 1.84
CA MET A 74 15.62 1.20 1.69
C MET A 74 15.41 2.52 2.46
N LEU A 75 15.93 2.62 3.70
CA LEU A 75 15.82 3.83 4.51
C LEU A 75 16.64 5.00 3.96
N ALA A 76 17.80 4.70 3.36
CA ALA A 76 18.72 5.71 2.83
C ALA A 76 18.28 6.26 1.46
N THR A 77 17.60 5.46 0.63
CA THR A 77 17.20 5.81 -0.75
C THR A 77 15.76 6.31 -0.89
N LYS A 78 15.10 6.54 0.24
CA LYS A 78 13.71 6.97 0.31
C LYS A 78 13.44 8.19 -0.59
N ARG A 79 12.51 8.04 -1.55
CA ARG A 79 11.97 9.12 -2.38
C ARG A 79 10.46 9.19 -2.23
N LEU A 80 9.93 10.40 -2.22
CA LEU A 80 8.49 10.66 -2.12
C LEU A 80 8.01 11.34 -3.40
N HIS A 81 6.79 11.03 -3.79
CA HIS A 81 6.08 11.74 -4.84
C HIS A 81 5.51 13.07 -4.33
N PRO A 82 5.18 14.04 -5.20
CA PRO A 82 4.50 15.28 -4.81
C PRO A 82 3.17 14.99 -4.12
N GLU A 83 2.80 15.83 -3.15
CA GLU A 83 1.55 15.69 -2.39
C GLU A 83 0.31 15.85 -3.27
N GLU A 84 0.37 16.69 -4.27
CA GLU A 84 -0.73 16.92 -5.20
C GLU A 84 -0.93 15.74 -6.18
N GLY A 85 -0.02 14.74 -6.17
CA GLY A 85 0.01 13.70 -7.18
C GLY A 85 0.29 14.26 -8.58
N PHE A 86 -0.25 13.61 -9.59
CA PHE A 86 -0.18 14.09 -10.97
C PHE A 86 -1.60 14.24 -11.51
N PRO A 87 -1.94 15.40 -12.16
CA PRO A 87 -3.24 15.56 -12.80
C PRO A 87 -3.37 14.60 -13.98
N TRP A 88 -4.57 14.07 -14.18
CA TRP A 88 -4.88 13.33 -15.42
C TRP A 88 -5.05 14.30 -16.58
N GLU A 89 -4.37 14.06 -17.69
CA GLU A 89 -4.49 14.85 -18.92
C GLU A 89 -5.56 14.24 -19.84
N GLY A 90 -6.50 15.05 -20.30
CA GLY A 90 -7.62 14.63 -21.15
C GLY A 90 -8.87 14.23 -20.37
N ASP A 91 -9.76 13.48 -21.02
CA ASP A 91 -11.01 13.04 -20.43
C ASP A 91 -10.74 12.05 -19.28
N PRO A 92 -11.26 12.30 -18.07
CA PRO A 92 -11.02 11.44 -16.93
C PRO A 92 -11.63 10.05 -17.15
N PRO A 93 -10.84 8.97 -16.99
CA PRO A 93 -11.31 7.61 -17.24
C PRO A 93 -12.28 7.14 -16.15
N LEU A 94 -13.11 6.15 -16.49
CA LEU A 94 -13.98 5.50 -15.52
C LEU A 94 -13.15 4.65 -14.54
N VAL A 95 -13.49 4.72 -13.25
CA VAL A 95 -12.90 3.91 -12.17
C VAL A 95 -14.00 3.08 -11.51
N ASP A 96 -13.81 1.77 -11.44
CA ASP A 96 -14.63 0.89 -10.59
C ASP A 96 -14.04 0.90 -9.16
N VAL A 97 -14.85 1.21 -8.17
CA VAL A 97 -14.47 1.19 -6.75
C VAL A 97 -15.08 -0.05 -6.11
N PHE A 98 -14.25 -0.94 -5.59
CA PHE A 98 -14.68 -2.15 -4.89
C PHE A 98 -14.56 -1.96 -3.39
N LEU A 99 -15.69 -2.01 -2.69
CA LEU A 99 -15.73 -2.09 -1.24
C LEU A 99 -15.96 -3.56 -0.84
N ALA A 100 -14.93 -4.20 -0.30
CA ALA A 100 -15.02 -5.58 0.18
C ALA A 100 -15.61 -5.60 1.59
N VAL A 101 -16.74 -6.29 1.76
CA VAL A 101 -17.45 -6.44 3.04
C VAL A 101 -17.63 -7.92 3.35
N CYS A 102 -17.41 -8.31 4.62
CA CYS A 102 -17.61 -9.68 5.10
C CYS A 102 -18.06 -9.72 6.57
N ARG A 103 -19.31 -9.36 6.86
CA ARG A 103 -19.91 -9.37 8.20
C ARG A 103 -19.45 -8.22 9.13
N GLU A 104 -18.80 -7.19 8.62
CA GLU A 104 -18.49 -6.00 9.41
C GLU A 104 -19.80 -5.35 9.90
N PRO A 105 -19.83 -4.85 11.15
CA PRO A 105 -20.99 -4.13 11.68
C PRO A 105 -21.34 -2.90 10.83
N VAL A 106 -22.64 -2.58 10.75
CA VAL A 106 -23.15 -1.39 10.02
C VAL A 106 -22.42 -0.10 10.41
N GLN A 107 -22.06 0.03 11.70
CA GLN A 107 -21.36 1.19 12.24
C GLN A 107 -19.96 1.36 11.66
N VAL A 108 -19.33 0.28 11.21
CA VAL A 108 -18.01 0.28 10.56
C VAL A 108 -18.16 0.60 9.06
N VAL A 109 -19.17 0.01 8.40
CA VAL A 109 -19.36 0.16 6.94
C VAL A 109 -19.92 1.52 6.57
N ARG A 110 -20.85 2.09 7.35
CA ARG A 110 -21.57 3.33 7.01
C ARG A 110 -20.65 4.55 6.81
N PRO A 111 -19.64 4.83 7.65
CA PRO A 111 -18.71 5.94 7.41
C PRO A 111 -17.97 5.82 6.09
N THR A 112 -17.57 4.61 5.70
CA THR A 112 -16.90 4.35 4.42
C THR A 112 -17.84 4.59 3.23
N LEU A 113 -19.12 4.17 3.31
CA LEU A 113 -20.11 4.45 2.27
C LEU A 113 -20.40 5.95 2.14
N GLN A 114 -20.48 6.66 3.25
CA GLN A 114 -20.65 8.11 3.22
C GLN A 114 -19.48 8.79 2.52
N ALA A 115 -18.24 8.47 2.89
CA ALA A 115 -17.04 9.02 2.26
C ALA A 115 -16.95 8.67 0.75
N LEU A 116 -17.40 7.46 0.38
CA LEU A 116 -17.49 7.04 -1.03
C LEU A 116 -18.48 7.89 -1.83
N SER A 117 -19.55 8.41 -1.22
CA SER A 117 -20.50 9.33 -1.88
C SER A 117 -19.95 10.76 -2.03
N GLU A 118 -18.87 11.08 -1.33
CA GLU A 118 -18.23 12.42 -1.31
C GLU A 118 -16.93 12.45 -2.13
N ILE A 119 -16.61 11.39 -2.90
CA ILE A 119 -15.41 11.36 -3.74
C ILE A 119 -15.47 12.45 -4.80
N ASP A 120 -14.41 13.27 -4.85
CA ASP A 120 -14.23 14.34 -5.84
C ASP A 120 -13.55 13.80 -7.11
N TYR A 121 -14.35 13.07 -7.90
CA TYR A 121 -13.95 12.57 -9.22
C TYR A 121 -15.19 12.35 -10.09
N PRO A 122 -15.20 12.77 -11.37
CA PRO A 122 -16.44 12.81 -12.17
C PRO A 122 -16.93 11.44 -12.64
N HIS A 123 -16.03 10.45 -12.82
CA HIS A 123 -16.35 9.19 -13.49
C HIS A 123 -15.93 7.99 -12.65
N TYR A 124 -16.72 7.63 -11.64
CA TYR A 124 -16.51 6.41 -10.85
C TYR A 124 -17.83 5.67 -10.59
N ARG A 125 -17.72 4.40 -10.29
CA ARG A 125 -18.85 3.54 -9.88
C ARG A 125 -18.43 2.72 -8.67
N VAL A 126 -19.25 2.74 -7.63
CA VAL A 126 -19.04 1.94 -6.43
C VAL A 126 -19.80 0.64 -6.52
N THR A 127 -19.13 -0.47 -6.27
CA THR A 127 -19.75 -1.81 -6.11
C THR A 127 -19.38 -2.36 -4.74
N ILE A 128 -20.38 -2.58 -3.92
CA ILE A 128 -20.22 -3.24 -2.63
C ILE A 128 -20.23 -4.75 -2.88
N LEU A 129 -19.10 -5.38 -2.57
CA LEU A 129 -18.88 -6.82 -2.72
C LEU A 129 -19.05 -7.48 -1.35
N ASP A 130 -20.26 -7.96 -1.06
CA ASP A 130 -20.62 -8.45 0.28
C ASP A 130 -20.62 -9.98 0.37
N ASP A 131 -19.56 -10.53 0.93
CA ASP A 131 -19.49 -11.94 1.31
C ASP A 131 -20.30 -12.25 2.59
N GLY A 132 -20.69 -11.23 3.37
CA GLY A 132 -21.54 -11.31 4.54
C GLY A 132 -23.01 -11.61 4.18
N ARG A 133 -23.48 -11.12 3.05
CA ARG A 133 -24.89 -11.12 2.62
C ARG A 133 -25.80 -10.48 3.67
N ALA A 134 -25.35 -9.37 4.24
CA ALA A 134 -26.08 -8.67 5.27
C ALA A 134 -27.19 -7.81 4.63
N PRO A 135 -28.48 -8.03 4.95
CA PRO A 135 -29.57 -7.22 4.39
C PRO A 135 -29.42 -5.73 4.70
N GLU A 136 -28.79 -5.41 5.83
CA GLU A 136 -28.50 -4.04 6.26
C GLU A 136 -27.48 -3.38 5.34
N VAL A 137 -26.46 -4.11 4.88
CA VAL A 137 -25.45 -3.62 3.93
C VAL A 137 -26.07 -3.41 2.56
N GLU A 138 -26.93 -4.33 2.11
CA GLU A 138 -27.69 -4.16 0.86
C GLU A 138 -28.63 -2.95 0.92
N ALA A 139 -29.29 -2.73 2.06
CA ALA A 139 -30.16 -1.57 2.26
C ALA A 139 -29.36 -0.25 2.20
N MET A 140 -28.19 -0.21 2.84
CA MET A 140 -27.28 0.95 2.76
C MET A 140 -26.78 1.19 1.33
N ALA A 141 -26.41 0.14 0.60
CA ALA A 141 -26.03 0.27 -0.80
C ALA A 141 -27.09 1.00 -1.62
N ARG A 142 -28.35 0.63 -1.45
CA ARG A 142 -29.50 1.29 -2.10
C ARG A 142 -29.68 2.73 -1.62
N GLU A 143 -29.51 3.00 -0.32
CA GLU A 143 -29.57 4.35 0.28
C GLU A 143 -28.59 5.31 -0.38
N PHE A 144 -27.34 4.87 -0.61
CA PHE A 144 -26.28 5.66 -1.23
C PHE A 144 -26.28 5.58 -2.78
N GLY A 145 -27.17 4.80 -3.40
CA GLY A 145 -27.21 4.63 -4.85
C GLY A 145 -26.06 3.81 -5.43
N PHE A 146 -25.42 2.96 -4.63
CA PHE A 146 -24.30 2.10 -5.03
C PHE A 146 -24.78 0.74 -5.52
N ALA A 147 -24.00 0.12 -6.41
CA ALA A 147 -24.23 -1.26 -6.80
C ALA A 147 -23.89 -2.21 -5.64
N TYR A 148 -24.67 -3.26 -5.50
CA TYR A 148 -24.49 -4.31 -4.51
C TYR A 148 -24.37 -5.66 -5.21
N SER A 149 -23.41 -6.47 -4.78
CA SER A 149 -23.25 -7.83 -5.26
C SER A 149 -22.80 -8.77 -4.14
N ALA A 150 -23.54 -9.88 -4.00
CA ALA A 150 -23.23 -10.96 -3.06
C ALA A 150 -23.06 -12.27 -3.83
N ARG A 151 -21.92 -12.95 -3.66
CA ARG A 151 -21.64 -14.22 -4.33
C ARG A 151 -22.45 -15.36 -3.71
N GLU A 152 -22.84 -16.33 -4.52
CA GLU A 152 -23.48 -17.55 -4.00
C GLU A 152 -22.53 -18.38 -3.14
N ARG A 153 -21.26 -18.49 -3.54
CA ARG A 153 -20.22 -19.26 -2.86
C ARG A 153 -19.04 -18.37 -2.48
N ARG A 154 -18.66 -18.41 -1.20
CA ARG A 154 -17.56 -17.62 -0.63
C ARG A 154 -16.20 -18.32 -0.77
N HIS A 155 -15.87 -18.87 -1.93
CA HIS A 155 -14.56 -19.46 -2.11
C HIS A 155 -13.49 -18.36 -2.20
N PHE A 156 -12.32 -18.64 -1.59
CA PHE A 156 -11.13 -17.79 -1.69
C PHE A 156 -11.23 -16.42 -1.02
N ALA A 157 -12.01 -16.30 0.06
CA ALA A 157 -12.09 -15.09 0.90
C ALA A 157 -12.13 -13.76 0.09
N LYS A 158 -11.35 -12.75 0.51
CA LYS A 158 -11.30 -11.41 -0.11
C LYS A 158 -10.87 -11.47 -1.58
N SER A 159 -9.84 -12.26 -1.93
CA SER A 159 -9.35 -12.37 -3.32
C SER A 159 -10.43 -12.89 -4.28
N GLY A 160 -11.20 -13.90 -3.86
CA GLY A 160 -12.33 -14.39 -4.65
C GLY A 160 -13.45 -13.37 -4.78
N ASN A 161 -13.68 -12.54 -3.76
CA ASN A 161 -14.67 -11.47 -3.78
C ASN A 161 -14.24 -10.34 -4.75
N LEU A 162 -12.99 -9.93 -4.70
CA LEU A 162 -12.42 -8.95 -5.63
C LEU A 162 -12.45 -9.46 -7.09
N ASN A 163 -12.12 -10.74 -7.31
CA ASN A 163 -12.21 -11.36 -8.64
C ASN A 163 -13.64 -11.43 -9.16
N HIS A 164 -14.64 -11.64 -8.28
CA HIS A 164 -16.03 -11.50 -8.65
C HIS A 164 -16.35 -10.07 -9.10
N GLY A 165 -15.88 -9.06 -8.38
CA GLY A 165 -15.99 -7.65 -8.79
C GLY A 165 -15.39 -7.40 -10.18
N LEU A 166 -14.22 -7.96 -10.47
CA LEU A 166 -13.58 -7.85 -11.78
C LEU A 166 -14.45 -8.48 -12.90
N ALA A 167 -15.11 -9.59 -12.60
CA ALA A 167 -15.92 -10.31 -13.58
C ALA A 167 -17.24 -9.60 -13.94
N ILE A 168 -17.79 -8.79 -13.02
CA ILE A 168 -19.07 -8.10 -13.22
C ILE A 168 -18.93 -6.62 -13.61
N THR A 169 -17.70 -6.10 -13.69
CA THR A 169 -17.41 -4.71 -14.03
C THR A 169 -16.38 -4.61 -15.17
N SER A 170 -16.17 -3.41 -15.72
CA SER A 170 -15.37 -3.25 -16.93
C SER A 170 -14.54 -1.96 -17.02
N ALA A 171 -14.51 -1.12 -15.97
CA ALA A 171 -13.70 0.11 -16.01
C ALA A 171 -12.21 -0.20 -16.18
N PRO A 172 -11.44 0.67 -16.86
CA PRO A 172 -10.01 0.45 -17.09
C PRO A 172 -9.17 0.50 -15.82
N PHE A 173 -9.70 1.08 -14.75
CA PHE A 173 -9.04 1.17 -13.45
C PHE A 173 -9.97 0.68 -12.35
N VAL A 174 -9.36 0.10 -11.30
CA VAL A 174 -10.05 -0.46 -10.15
C VAL A 174 -9.41 0.07 -8.88
N LEU A 175 -10.21 0.67 -7.99
CA LEU A 175 -9.81 1.05 -6.63
C LEU A 175 -10.38 0.03 -5.64
N THR A 176 -9.54 -0.53 -4.78
CA THR A 176 -9.97 -1.47 -3.72
C THR A 176 -9.94 -0.80 -2.36
N LEU A 177 -11.00 -1.04 -1.58
CA LEU A 177 -11.15 -0.55 -0.21
C LEU A 177 -11.68 -1.66 0.69
N ASP A 178 -11.20 -1.70 1.92
CA ASP A 178 -11.77 -2.51 2.99
C ASP A 178 -12.93 -1.76 3.66
N ALA A 179 -13.83 -2.50 4.29
CA ALA A 179 -15.06 -1.98 4.86
C ALA A 179 -14.85 -0.89 5.91
N ASP A 180 -13.72 -0.93 6.63
CA ASP A 180 -13.31 -0.03 7.70
C ASP A 180 -12.36 1.09 7.25
N GLN A 181 -12.02 1.15 5.97
CA GLN A 181 -11.07 2.12 5.42
C GLN A 181 -11.80 3.28 4.73
N VAL A 182 -12.00 4.36 5.48
CA VAL A 182 -12.69 5.58 5.02
C VAL A 182 -11.79 6.34 4.04
N PRO A 183 -12.16 6.49 2.76
CA PRO A 183 -11.34 7.17 1.77
C PRO A 183 -11.40 8.70 1.90
N HIS A 184 -10.28 9.35 1.55
CA HIS A 184 -10.25 10.79 1.35
C HIS A 184 -11.01 11.16 0.04
N PRO A 185 -11.74 12.29 -0.02
CA PRO A 185 -12.46 12.69 -1.23
C PRO A 185 -11.62 12.73 -2.50
N GLU A 186 -10.36 13.12 -2.41
CA GLU A 186 -9.44 13.21 -3.55
C GLU A 186 -8.69 11.90 -3.87
N ILE A 187 -9.05 10.75 -3.29
CA ILE A 187 -8.29 9.50 -3.47
C ILE A 187 -8.13 9.13 -4.94
N ILE A 188 -9.18 9.22 -5.74
CA ILE A 188 -9.10 8.86 -7.17
C ILE A 188 -8.27 9.91 -7.92
N SER A 189 -8.56 11.20 -7.76
CA SER A 189 -7.90 12.28 -8.49
C SER A 189 -6.40 12.34 -8.21
N ARG A 190 -5.95 12.00 -7.01
CA ARG A 190 -4.52 11.94 -6.64
C ARG A 190 -3.79 10.70 -7.17
N LEU A 191 -4.49 9.57 -7.33
CA LEU A 191 -3.86 8.31 -7.76
C LEU A 191 -3.89 8.12 -9.29
N ILE A 192 -4.94 8.59 -9.96
CA ILE A 192 -5.19 8.26 -11.36
C ILE A 192 -4.11 8.77 -12.32
N GLY A 193 -3.52 9.94 -12.04
CA GLY A 193 -2.53 10.56 -12.90
C GLY A 193 -1.24 9.75 -13.07
N PHE A 194 -0.88 8.91 -12.11
CA PHE A 194 0.26 8.01 -12.22
C PHE A 194 0.12 7.03 -13.39
N PHE A 195 -1.11 6.62 -13.71
CA PHE A 195 -1.39 5.67 -14.76
C PHE A 195 -1.27 6.23 -16.18
N GLN A 196 -0.94 7.50 -16.35
CA GLN A 196 -0.51 8.05 -17.64
C GLN A 196 0.82 7.42 -18.10
N VAL A 197 1.61 6.89 -17.17
CA VAL A 197 2.75 6.02 -17.48
C VAL A 197 2.24 4.61 -17.80
N PRO A 198 2.36 4.10 -19.04
CA PRO A 198 1.71 2.85 -19.45
C PRO A 198 2.18 1.61 -18.67
N THR A 199 3.38 1.64 -18.10
CA THR A 199 3.96 0.52 -17.37
C THR A 199 3.50 0.44 -15.90
N ILE A 200 2.81 1.46 -15.38
CA ILE A 200 2.29 1.43 -13.99
C ILE A 200 1.06 0.54 -13.94
N GLY A 201 1.16 -0.53 -13.16
CA GLY A 201 0.12 -1.53 -12.91
C GLY A 201 -0.68 -1.26 -11.66
N LEU A 202 -0.07 -0.71 -10.60
CA LEU A 202 -0.74 -0.35 -9.34
C LEU A 202 -0.14 0.91 -8.71
N VAL A 203 -0.98 1.61 -7.94
CA VAL A 203 -0.58 2.72 -7.08
C VAL A 203 -1.21 2.49 -5.71
N SER A 204 -0.39 2.29 -4.70
CA SER A 204 -0.80 2.08 -3.31
C SER A 204 -0.65 3.36 -2.52
N SER A 205 -1.68 3.79 -1.79
CA SER A 205 -1.60 4.94 -0.90
C SER A 205 -1.22 4.55 0.53
N ARG A 206 -0.83 5.54 1.33
CA ARG A 206 -0.62 5.36 2.76
C ARG A 206 -1.96 5.15 3.46
N GLN A 207 -2.05 4.09 4.25
CA GLN A 207 -3.15 3.86 5.17
C GLN A 207 -2.81 4.47 6.53
N VAL A 208 -3.81 5.01 7.22
CA VAL A 208 -3.72 5.50 8.60
C VAL A 208 -4.75 4.79 9.44
N PHE A 209 -4.40 4.49 10.67
CA PHE A 209 -5.27 3.80 11.61
C PHE A 209 -5.52 4.65 12.84
N ASP A 210 -6.79 4.75 13.25
CA ASP A 210 -7.16 5.28 14.56
C ASP A 210 -6.77 4.26 15.63
N LEU A 211 -5.89 4.68 16.54
CA LEU A 211 -5.42 3.86 17.64
C LEU A 211 -6.24 4.13 18.89
N PRO A 212 -6.53 3.11 19.70
CA PRO A 212 -7.06 3.32 21.03
C PRO A 212 -6.10 4.17 21.88
N GLU A 213 -6.65 4.88 22.88
CA GLU A 213 -5.84 5.70 23.78
C GLU A 213 -4.71 4.89 24.43
N GLY A 214 -3.48 5.40 24.34
CA GLY A 214 -2.28 4.77 24.87
C GLY A 214 -1.68 3.66 24.01
N ASP A 215 -2.26 3.35 22.85
CA ASP A 215 -1.80 2.29 21.94
C ASP A 215 -1.36 1.00 22.64
N PRO A 216 -2.29 0.28 23.32
CA PRO A 216 -1.96 -0.84 24.21
C PRO A 216 -1.33 -2.04 23.47
N TRP A 217 -1.45 -2.11 22.14
CA TRP A 217 -0.90 -3.18 21.30
C TRP A 217 0.39 -2.80 20.58
N GLY A 218 0.87 -1.55 20.72
CA GLY A 218 2.15 -1.10 20.18
C GLY A 218 2.20 -1.10 18.67
N ASN A 219 1.28 -0.39 18.02
CA ASN A 219 1.21 -0.31 16.57
C ASN A 219 2.49 0.26 15.97
N ALA A 220 3.08 -0.45 15.01
CA ALA A 220 4.31 -0.08 14.32
C ALA A 220 4.09 0.24 12.82
N ASP A 221 2.88 0.54 12.40
CA ASP A 221 2.51 0.78 10.99
C ASP A 221 3.34 1.90 10.34
N SER A 222 3.75 2.90 11.13
CA SER A 222 4.61 3.98 10.65
C SER A 222 5.97 3.46 10.13
N VAL A 223 6.49 2.38 10.68
CA VAL A 223 7.74 1.78 10.17
C VAL A 223 7.51 1.23 8.76
N PHE A 224 6.38 0.59 8.52
CA PHE A 224 6.03 0.07 7.21
C PHE A 224 5.71 1.18 6.21
N TYR A 225 4.77 2.08 6.54
CA TYR A 225 4.27 3.09 5.61
C TYR A 225 5.22 4.28 5.42
N ASP A 226 5.98 4.69 6.45
CA ASP A 226 6.83 5.89 6.39
C ASP A 226 8.30 5.58 6.08
N ALA A 227 8.71 4.32 6.21
CA ALA A 227 10.09 3.92 6.00
C ALA A 227 10.24 2.84 4.92
N MET A 228 9.55 1.68 5.05
CA MET A 228 9.75 0.55 4.15
C MET A 228 9.15 0.79 2.77
N GLN A 229 7.87 1.16 2.69
CA GLN A 229 7.19 1.37 1.41
C GLN A 229 7.82 2.49 0.55
N PRO A 230 8.19 3.67 1.11
CA PRO A 230 8.95 4.66 0.34
C PRO A 230 10.29 4.16 -0.19
N GLY A 231 11.03 3.35 0.61
CA GLY A 231 12.26 2.73 0.17
C GLY A 231 12.06 1.69 -0.93
N LYS A 232 11.01 0.86 -0.81
CA LYS A 232 10.60 -0.08 -1.86
C LYS A 232 10.18 0.64 -3.14
N ASN A 233 9.49 1.77 -3.03
CA ASN A 233 9.08 2.58 -4.16
C ASN A 233 10.28 3.07 -4.99
N ASP A 234 11.35 3.53 -4.33
CA ASP A 234 12.58 3.94 -5.00
C ASP A 234 13.29 2.77 -5.71
N ALA A 235 13.24 1.58 -5.11
CA ALA A 235 13.76 0.34 -5.69
C ALA A 235 12.85 -0.30 -6.75
N ASN A 236 11.74 0.34 -7.13
CA ASN A 236 10.70 -0.20 -8.01
C ASN A 236 10.04 -1.50 -7.50
N ALA A 237 9.98 -1.65 -6.19
CA ALA A 237 9.42 -2.82 -5.49
C ALA A 237 8.25 -2.45 -4.57
N ALA A 238 7.52 -1.35 -4.88
CA ALA A 238 6.33 -0.96 -4.14
C ALA A 238 5.23 -2.02 -4.27
N ILE A 239 4.60 -2.37 -3.15
CA ILE A 239 3.58 -3.40 -3.10
C ILE A 239 2.21 -2.80 -2.74
N SER A 240 1.17 -3.52 -3.11
CA SER A 240 -0.18 -3.27 -2.62
C SER A 240 -0.28 -3.53 -1.12
N CYS A 241 -1.10 -2.76 -0.44
CA CYS A 241 -1.47 -2.94 0.97
C CYS A 241 -2.94 -3.39 1.12
N GLY A 242 -3.57 -3.85 0.04
CA GLY A 242 -4.92 -4.43 0.03
C GLY A 242 -6.06 -3.43 0.04
N SER A 243 -5.89 -2.25 0.66
CA SER A 243 -6.88 -1.17 0.72
C SER A 243 -6.26 0.17 0.33
N GLY A 244 -7.04 1.09 -0.23
CA GLY A 244 -6.53 2.36 -0.76
C GLY A 244 -5.57 2.18 -1.94
N VAL A 245 -5.77 1.13 -2.72
CA VAL A 245 -4.92 0.77 -3.85
C VAL A 245 -5.71 0.84 -5.15
N MET A 246 -5.16 1.58 -6.09
CA MET A 246 -5.70 1.63 -7.45
C MET A 246 -4.88 0.73 -8.37
N TYR A 247 -5.56 -0.01 -9.24
CA TYR A 247 -4.96 -0.93 -10.20
C TYR A 247 -5.37 -0.58 -11.62
N ARG A 248 -4.45 -0.77 -12.57
CA ARG A 248 -4.81 -0.89 -13.98
C ARG A 248 -5.44 -2.26 -14.20
N ARG A 249 -6.68 -2.29 -14.72
CA ARG A 249 -7.39 -3.57 -14.98
C ARG A 249 -6.59 -4.51 -15.87
N GLN A 250 -5.98 -4.00 -16.96
CA GLN A 250 -5.14 -4.79 -17.84
C GLN A 250 -3.97 -5.46 -17.11
N ALA A 251 -3.41 -4.81 -16.09
CA ALA A 251 -2.34 -5.41 -15.27
C ALA A 251 -2.89 -6.56 -14.42
N LEU A 252 -4.06 -6.38 -13.76
CA LEU A 252 -4.74 -7.45 -13.03
C LEU A 252 -5.05 -8.64 -13.93
N GLU A 253 -5.65 -8.40 -15.10
CA GLU A 253 -6.02 -9.44 -16.07
C GLU A 253 -4.79 -10.21 -16.59
N SER A 254 -3.66 -9.52 -16.80
CA SER A 254 -2.42 -10.13 -17.28
C SER A 254 -1.82 -11.16 -16.31
N VAL A 255 -2.19 -11.09 -15.03
CA VAL A 255 -1.75 -12.03 -13.99
C VAL A 255 -2.85 -12.98 -13.51
N GLY A 256 -4.03 -12.92 -14.14
CA GLY A 256 -5.18 -13.78 -13.82
C GLY A 256 -6.04 -13.27 -12.66
N GLY A 257 -5.97 -11.97 -12.34
CA GLY A 257 -6.71 -11.33 -11.25
C GLY A 257 -5.97 -11.41 -9.91
N PHE A 258 -6.73 -11.30 -8.82
CA PHE A 258 -6.19 -11.43 -7.47
C PHE A 258 -5.90 -12.90 -7.15
N PRO A 259 -4.70 -13.26 -6.64
CA PRO A 259 -4.33 -14.64 -6.34
C PRO A 259 -5.26 -15.27 -5.30
N THR A 260 -5.85 -16.43 -5.63
CA THR A 260 -6.79 -17.14 -4.75
C THR A 260 -6.15 -18.23 -3.90
N TRP A 261 -4.88 -18.49 -4.12
CA TRP A 261 -4.09 -19.52 -3.44
C TRP A 261 -3.34 -19.00 -2.20
N SER A 262 -3.42 -17.69 -1.91
CA SER A 262 -2.78 -17.05 -0.76
C SER A 262 -3.80 -16.17 -0.01
N LEU A 263 -3.63 -16.06 1.32
CA LEU A 263 -4.36 -15.11 2.15
C LEU A 263 -3.76 -13.68 2.11
N VAL A 264 -2.57 -13.54 1.51
CA VAL A 264 -1.88 -12.25 1.34
C VAL A 264 -1.91 -11.93 -0.16
N GLU A 265 -3.13 -11.80 -0.68
CA GLU A 265 -3.38 -11.62 -2.12
C GLU A 265 -2.78 -10.33 -2.66
N ASP A 266 -2.74 -9.29 -1.84
CA ASP A 266 -2.22 -7.96 -2.15
C ASP A 266 -0.70 -7.96 -2.39
N LEU A 267 0.07 -8.65 -1.55
CA LEU A 267 1.48 -8.86 -1.77
C LEU A 267 1.73 -9.65 -3.07
N TYR A 268 1.05 -10.79 -3.21
CA TYR A 268 1.31 -11.67 -4.35
C TYR A 268 0.85 -11.10 -5.68
N VAL A 269 -0.25 -10.36 -5.74
CA VAL A 269 -0.64 -9.67 -6.98
C VAL A 269 0.43 -8.67 -7.42
N SER A 270 1.05 -7.97 -6.46
CA SER A 270 2.14 -7.04 -6.73
C SER A 270 3.36 -7.74 -7.34
N LEU A 271 3.79 -8.85 -6.73
CA LEU A 271 4.92 -9.65 -7.22
C LEU A 271 4.64 -10.27 -8.61
N LEU A 272 3.42 -10.77 -8.85
CA LEU A 272 3.03 -11.31 -10.15
C LEU A 272 3.00 -10.22 -11.23
N MET A 273 2.54 -9.02 -10.90
CA MET A 273 2.57 -7.87 -11.80
C MET A 273 4.01 -7.48 -12.15
N GLU A 274 4.90 -7.41 -11.16
CA GLU A 274 6.32 -7.11 -11.39
C GLU A 274 6.97 -8.15 -12.32
N GLN A 275 6.72 -9.44 -12.13
CA GLN A 275 7.20 -10.51 -13.02
C GLN A 275 6.71 -10.36 -14.46
N ARG A 276 5.60 -9.66 -14.70
CA ARG A 276 5.06 -9.34 -16.04
C ARG A 276 5.53 -8.00 -16.57
N GLY A 277 6.44 -7.31 -15.87
CA GLY A 277 7.00 -6.02 -16.25
C GLY A 277 6.16 -4.80 -15.87
N TRP A 278 5.09 -4.99 -15.08
CA TRP A 278 4.36 -3.87 -14.49
C TRP A 278 5.12 -3.28 -13.32
N ARG A 279 4.93 -1.99 -13.10
CA ARG A 279 5.54 -1.26 -11.98
C ARG A 279 4.48 -0.94 -10.92
N GLY A 280 4.85 -1.10 -9.66
CA GLY A 280 4.13 -0.55 -8.52
C GLY A 280 4.64 0.83 -8.15
N VAL A 281 3.74 1.69 -7.68
CA VAL A 281 4.05 2.99 -7.10
C VAL A 281 3.49 3.05 -5.69
N TYR A 282 4.27 3.57 -4.75
CA TYR A 282 3.77 3.93 -3.43
C TYR A 282 3.64 5.45 -3.31
N TYR A 283 2.42 5.90 -3.03
CA TYR A 283 2.09 7.30 -2.80
C TYR A 283 1.95 7.54 -1.30
N ALA A 284 2.94 8.20 -0.70
CA ALA A 284 3.14 8.29 0.75
C ALA A 284 2.22 9.31 1.47
N PHE A 285 1.03 9.54 0.93
CA PHE A 285 0.04 10.44 1.52
C PHE A 285 -1.19 9.68 1.99
N GLU A 286 -1.77 10.16 3.07
CA GLU A 286 -2.91 9.58 3.75
C GLU A 286 -4.17 9.75 2.90
N LEU A 287 -4.59 8.69 2.22
CA LEU A 287 -5.80 8.69 1.42
C LEU A 287 -6.87 7.72 1.92
N THR A 288 -6.55 6.95 2.96
CA THR A 288 -7.54 6.13 3.68
C THR A 288 -7.24 6.13 5.16
N LYS A 289 -8.31 6.10 5.97
CA LYS A 289 -8.24 6.05 7.42
C LYS A 289 -9.14 4.94 7.95
N GLY A 290 -8.57 4.01 8.68
CA GLY A 290 -9.27 2.87 9.28
C GLY A 290 -9.15 2.81 10.78
N THR A 291 -9.69 1.75 11.37
CA THR A 291 -9.57 1.46 12.79
C THR A 291 -8.53 0.37 12.98
N ALA A 292 -7.57 0.59 13.88
CA ALA A 292 -6.57 -0.43 14.17
C ALA A 292 -7.23 -1.67 14.81
N PRO A 293 -6.72 -2.90 14.51
CA PRO A 293 -7.14 -4.09 15.22
C PRO A 293 -6.94 -3.93 16.73
N THR A 294 -7.90 -4.43 17.50
CA THR A 294 -7.91 -4.34 18.99
C THR A 294 -7.70 -5.69 19.67
N ASP A 295 -7.48 -6.77 18.93
CA ASP A 295 -7.32 -8.15 19.38
C ASP A 295 -6.39 -8.98 18.46
#